data_24fd7df897605ab6989c62f8d4b5a048
#
_entry.id   24fd7df897605ab6989c62f8d4b5a048
#
_cell.length_a   1.000
_cell.length_b   1.000
_cell.length_c   1.000
_cell.angle_alpha   90.00
_cell.angle_beta   90.00
_cell.angle_gamma   90.00
#
_symmetry.space_group_name_H-M   'P 1'
#
loop_
_entity.id
_entity.type
_entity.pdbx_description
1 polymer ?
#
loop_
_entity_poly.entity_id
_entity_poly.type
_entity_poly.pdbx_seq_one_letter_code
_entity_poly.pdbx_strand_id
1 'polypeptide(L)'
;MNKNSLLYIIFFTFSFGTFAQDFKAEIEKHREEYKSEFLKSANSPLKQDDFKYLRFYEPNEKFKVECKFVPTKGKPFELPTSAGKTKTYVKFGELKFEIDEKKYKLAVYQSLGLKIIPQYRDYLFIPFKDLTNGKGSYGGGRYLDFRMKQLEGEKIYLDFNKAYNPYCAFSEGYSCPIPPKENHLKVAIEAGEMNFEKNH
;
A
#
# COMPACT_ATOMS: atom_id res chain seq x y z
N MET A 1 69.06 -13.58 -12.23
CA MET A 1 67.74 -14.08 -12.67
C MET A 1 66.70 -13.46 -11.75
N ASN A 2 66.11 -12.34 -12.17
CA ASN A 2 65.06 -11.62 -11.44
C ASN A 2 63.70 -12.18 -11.84
N LYS A 3 62.95 -12.74 -10.90
CA LYS A 3 61.54 -13.12 -11.07
C LYS A 3 60.68 -11.98 -10.54
N ASN A 4 60.13 -11.17 -11.46
CA ASN A 4 59.10 -10.19 -11.13
C ASN A 4 57.76 -10.93 -10.99
N SER A 5 57.24 -11.07 -9.75
CA SER A 5 55.89 -11.53 -9.49
C SER A 5 54.96 -10.35 -9.65
N LEU A 6 54.13 -10.37 -10.70
CA LEU A 6 53.07 -9.37 -10.95
C LEU A 6 51.84 -9.79 -10.12
N LEU A 7 51.54 -9.01 -9.07
CA LEU A 7 50.39 -9.21 -8.21
C LEU A 7 49.16 -8.57 -8.88
N TYR A 8 48.25 -9.42 -9.43
CA TYR A 8 46.95 -8.96 -9.95
C TYR A 8 46.00 -8.73 -8.77
N ILE A 9 45.73 -7.47 -8.49
CA ILE A 9 44.65 -7.06 -7.58
C ILE A 9 43.36 -7.06 -8.39
N ILE A 10 42.50 -8.08 -8.14
CA ILE A 10 41.16 -8.15 -8.70
C ILE A 10 40.26 -7.25 -7.84
N PHE A 11 39.89 -6.10 -8.39
CA PHE A 11 38.86 -5.23 -7.81
C PHE A 11 37.48 -5.89 -8.03
N PHE A 12 36.93 -6.46 -6.97
CA PHE A 12 35.55 -6.89 -6.92
C PHE A 12 34.69 -5.65 -6.69
N THR A 13 34.20 -5.02 -7.75
CA THR A 13 33.18 -3.96 -7.65
C THR A 13 31.84 -4.62 -7.34
N PHE A 14 31.42 -4.54 -6.10
CA PHE A 14 30.09 -5.01 -5.67
C PHE A 14 29.02 -4.10 -6.28
N SER A 15 28.20 -4.66 -7.19
CA SER A 15 27.06 -3.98 -7.83
C SER A 15 25.86 -3.94 -6.89
N PHE A 16 25.87 -3.07 -5.88
CA PHE A 16 24.69 -2.79 -5.04
C PHE A 16 23.69 -1.83 -5.71
N GLY A 17 24.04 -1.22 -6.84
CA GLY A 17 23.24 -0.17 -7.47
C GLY A 17 22.04 -0.66 -8.28
N THR A 18 22.05 -1.89 -8.82
CA THR A 18 21.03 -2.35 -9.78
C THR A 18 19.68 -2.68 -9.11
N PHE A 19 19.68 -3.34 -7.96
CA PHE A 19 18.42 -3.75 -7.29
C PHE A 19 17.60 -2.57 -6.77
N ALA A 20 18.24 -1.57 -6.17
CA ALA A 20 17.55 -0.38 -5.68
C ALA A 20 16.95 0.46 -6.83
N GLN A 21 17.62 0.51 -7.97
CA GLN A 21 17.13 1.19 -9.17
C GLN A 21 15.93 0.48 -9.77
N ASP A 22 15.94 -0.85 -9.81
CA ASP A 22 14.84 -1.68 -10.29
C ASP A 22 13.59 -1.53 -9.39
N PHE A 23 13.77 -1.49 -8.06
CA PHE A 23 12.68 -1.27 -7.12
C PHE A 23 12.05 0.11 -7.29
N LYS A 24 12.87 1.16 -7.38
CA LYS A 24 12.36 2.52 -7.63
C LYS A 24 11.57 2.60 -8.93
N ALA A 25 12.05 1.99 -10.00
CA ALA A 25 11.36 1.95 -11.28
C ALA A 25 10.02 1.18 -11.19
N GLU A 26 9.94 0.07 -10.43
CA GLU A 26 8.69 -0.65 -10.17
C GLU A 26 7.65 0.27 -9.49
N ILE A 27 8.06 1.01 -8.46
CA ILE A 27 7.14 1.89 -7.73
C ILE A 27 6.71 3.08 -8.58
N GLU A 28 7.61 3.71 -9.35
CA GLU A 28 7.24 4.79 -10.27
C GLU A 28 6.24 4.32 -11.35
N LYS A 29 6.47 3.14 -11.93
CA LYS A 29 5.51 2.54 -12.87
C LYS A 29 4.13 2.33 -12.21
N HIS A 30 4.09 1.81 -11.00
CA HIS A 30 2.85 1.65 -10.24
C HIS A 30 2.13 3.00 -10.01
N ARG A 31 2.88 4.07 -9.70
CA ARG A 31 2.32 5.42 -9.53
C ARG A 31 1.71 5.98 -10.82
N GLU A 32 2.34 5.74 -11.96
CA GLU A 32 1.78 6.13 -13.27
C GLU A 32 0.50 5.33 -13.60
N GLU A 33 0.48 4.02 -13.32
CA GLU A 33 -0.72 3.20 -13.45
C GLU A 33 -1.84 3.72 -12.53
N TYR A 34 -1.54 4.03 -11.27
CA TYR A 34 -2.47 4.62 -10.30
C TYR A 34 -3.06 5.95 -10.79
N LYS A 35 -2.24 6.87 -11.31
CA LYS A 35 -2.73 8.12 -11.92
C LYS A 35 -3.64 7.84 -13.13
N SER A 36 -3.30 6.87 -13.96
CA SER A 36 -4.10 6.52 -15.13
C SER A 36 -5.50 6.02 -14.78
N GLU A 37 -5.66 5.33 -13.64
CA GLU A 37 -6.96 4.84 -13.19
C GLU A 37 -7.94 5.99 -12.85
N PHE A 38 -7.44 7.13 -12.33
CA PHE A 38 -8.27 8.31 -12.14
C PHE A 38 -8.87 8.82 -13.45
N LEU A 39 -8.12 8.78 -14.55
CA LEU A 39 -8.59 9.28 -15.86
C LEU A 39 -9.61 8.34 -16.53
N LYS A 40 -9.63 7.05 -16.14
CA LYS A 40 -10.58 6.07 -16.67
C LYS A 40 -11.93 6.09 -15.92
N SER A 41 -11.95 6.58 -14.69
CA SER A 41 -13.14 6.55 -13.84
C SER A 41 -14.00 7.79 -14.07
N ALA A 42 -15.28 7.58 -14.45
CA ALA A 42 -16.25 8.67 -14.60
C ALA A 42 -16.53 9.43 -13.27
N ASN A 43 -16.35 8.76 -12.13
CA ASN A 43 -16.55 9.30 -10.78
C ASN A 43 -15.22 9.65 -10.09
N SER A 44 -14.18 9.94 -10.86
CA SER A 44 -12.87 10.31 -10.32
C SER A 44 -12.92 11.67 -9.62
N PRO A 45 -12.31 11.81 -8.43
CA PRO A 45 -12.13 13.10 -7.78
C PRO A 45 -11.04 13.95 -8.42
N LEU A 46 -10.17 13.37 -9.25
CA LEU A 46 -9.01 14.03 -9.84
C LEU A 46 -9.05 14.02 -11.36
N LYS A 47 -8.55 15.12 -11.94
CA LYS A 47 -8.27 15.28 -13.37
C LYS A 47 -6.76 15.37 -13.59
N GLN A 48 -6.33 15.35 -14.85
CA GLN A 48 -4.90 15.43 -15.23
C GLN A 48 -4.17 16.60 -14.53
N ASP A 49 -4.79 17.78 -14.46
CA ASP A 49 -4.19 18.98 -13.87
C ASP A 49 -4.02 18.89 -12.34
N ASP A 50 -4.72 17.97 -11.70
CA ASP A 50 -4.63 17.76 -10.25
C ASP A 50 -3.43 16.90 -9.85
N PHE A 51 -2.86 16.15 -10.79
CA PHE A 51 -1.75 15.21 -10.50
C PHE A 51 -0.49 15.90 -9.98
N LYS A 52 -0.30 17.18 -10.25
CA LYS A 52 0.79 17.99 -9.69
C LYS A 52 0.72 18.16 -8.17
N TYR A 53 -0.45 17.91 -7.57
CA TYR A 53 -0.67 17.98 -6.12
C TYR A 53 -0.60 16.61 -5.46
N LEU A 54 -0.51 15.51 -6.24
CA LEU A 54 -0.27 14.17 -5.72
C LEU A 54 1.19 14.08 -5.27
N ARG A 55 1.37 13.69 -4.01
CA ARG A 55 2.70 13.52 -3.41
C ARG A 55 2.87 12.11 -2.88
N PHE A 56 4.08 11.63 -2.97
CA PHE A 56 4.46 10.32 -2.47
C PHE A 56 5.75 10.41 -1.68
N TYR A 57 5.88 9.58 -0.66
CA TYR A 57 7.18 9.34 -0.04
C TYR A 57 8.14 8.72 -1.05
N GLU A 58 9.46 8.94 -0.87
CA GLU A 58 10.45 8.23 -1.67
C GLU A 58 10.29 6.72 -1.52
N PRO A 59 10.42 5.93 -2.61
CA PRO A 59 10.38 4.48 -2.54
C PRO A 59 11.40 3.94 -1.55
N ASN A 60 10.95 3.08 -0.63
CA ASN A 60 11.78 2.54 0.43
C ASN A 60 11.49 1.04 0.62
N GLU A 61 12.47 0.20 0.30
CA GLU A 61 12.36 -1.27 0.40
C GLU A 61 12.06 -1.77 1.83
N LYS A 62 12.44 -1.01 2.86
CA LYS A 62 12.10 -1.29 4.25
C LYS A 62 10.59 -1.51 4.45
N PHE A 63 9.78 -0.83 3.67
CA PHE A 63 8.32 -0.89 3.74
C PHE A 63 7.68 -1.86 2.73
N LYS A 64 8.47 -2.70 2.05
CA LYS A 64 8.04 -3.90 1.32
C LYS A 64 8.35 -5.12 2.19
N VAL A 65 7.44 -5.48 3.08
CA VAL A 65 7.67 -6.46 4.14
C VAL A 65 7.14 -7.84 3.78
N GLU A 66 7.91 -8.88 4.09
CA GLU A 66 7.44 -10.26 3.99
C GLU A 66 6.42 -10.54 5.09
N CYS A 67 5.32 -11.20 4.74
CA CYS A 67 4.20 -11.45 5.62
C CYS A 67 3.86 -12.93 5.74
N LYS A 68 3.32 -13.31 6.89
CA LYS A 68 2.60 -14.57 7.07
C LYS A 68 1.10 -14.30 7.05
N PHE A 69 0.38 -14.90 6.10
CA PHE A 69 -1.08 -14.86 6.07
C PHE A 69 -1.68 -15.92 7.00
N VAL A 70 -2.66 -15.49 7.80
CA VAL A 70 -3.45 -16.36 8.68
C VAL A 70 -4.92 -16.20 8.31
N PRO A 71 -5.54 -17.18 7.63
CA PRO A 71 -6.93 -17.09 7.24
C PRO A 71 -7.86 -17.09 8.45
N THR A 72 -9.00 -16.41 8.34
CA THR A 72 -10.06 -16.43 9.35
C THR A 72 -11.42 -16.67 8.68
N LYS A 73 -12.35 -17.26 9.42
CA LYS A 73 -13.76 -17.37 9.01
C LYS A 73 -14.56 -16.29 9.74
N GLY A 74 -14.38 -15.03 9.34
CA GLY A 74 -15.10 -13.90 9.91
C GLY A 74 -16.59 -13.94 9.59
N LYS A 75 -17.41 -13.41 10.49
CA LYS A 75 -18.84 -13.12 10.20
C LYS A 75 -18.93 -11.78 9.46
N PRO A 76 -19.97 -11.57 8.63
CA PRO A 76 -20.26 -10.26 8.06
C PRO A 76 -20.40 -9.19 9.16
N PHE A 77 -19.86 -8.02 8.92
CA PHE A 77 -19.98 -6.86 9.80
C PHE A 77 -20.07 -5.56 8.99
N GLU A 78 -20.61 -4.52 9.62
CA GLU A 78 -20.77 -3.22 9.00
C GLU A 78 -19.56 -2.34 9.31
N LEU A 79 -18.80 -1.97 8.27
CA LEU A 79 -17.68 -1.05 8.36
C LEU A 79 -18.17 0.38 8.10
N PRO A 80 -18.01 1.32 9.07
CA PRO A 80 -18.42 2.71 8.89
C PRO A 80 -17.66 3.40 7.77
N THR A 81 -18.30 4.41 7.15
CA THR A 81 -17.68 5.26 6.14
C THR A 81 -17.69 6.73 6.55
N SER A 82 -16.87 7.55 5.90
CA SER A 82 -16.76 9.00 6.12
C SER A 82 -18.10 9.76 5.91
N ALA A 83 -19.03 9.20 5.16
CA ALA A 83 -20.34 9.80 4.91
C ALA A 83 -21.43 9.34 5.90
N GLY A 84 -21.08 8.73 7.02
CA GLY A 84 -22.04 8.23 8.03
C GLY A 84 -22.84 7.01 7.57
N LYS A 85 -22.47 6.38 6.45
CA LYS A 85 -23.04 5.13 5.94
C LYS A 85 -22.18 3.94 6.38
N THR A 86 -22.63 2.73 6.10
CA THR A 86 -21.85 1.51 6.30
C THR A 86 -21.70 0.74 4.99
N LYS A 87 -20.71 -0.16 4.95
CA LYS A 87 -20.52 -1.16 3.91
C LYS A 87 -20.24 -2.51 4.55
N THR A 88 -20.83 -3.56 4.03
CA THR A 88 -20.71 -4.90 4.61
C THR A 88 -19.43 -5.58 4.15
N TYR A 89 -18.61 -5.99 5.10
CA TYR A 89 -17.36 -6.72 4.91
C TYR A 89 -17.34 -8.03 5.69
N VAL A 90 -16.44 -8.92 5.29
CA VAL A 90 -15.99 -10.03 6.14
C VAL A 90 -14.49 -9.94 6.34
N LYS A 91 -14.02 -10.27 7.53
CA LYS A 91 -12.59 -10.45 7.78
C LYS A 91 -12.14 -11.74 7.10
N PHE A 92 -11.30 -11.62 6.09
CA PHE A 92 -10.78 -12.74 5.30
C PHE A 92 -9.59 -13.42 5.98
N GLY A 93 -8.77 -12.62 6.68
CA GLY A 93 -7.60 -13.10 7.41
C GLY A 93 -6.81 -11.98 8.04
N GLU A 94 -5.60 -12.31 8.47
CA GLU A 94 -4.60 -11.36 8.98
C GLU A 94 -3.26 -11.57 8.26
N LEU A 95 -2.61 -10.47 7.86
CA LEU A 95 -1.20 -10.45 7.49
C LEU A 95 -0.37 -10.09 8.72
N LYS A 96 0.55 -10.97 9.10
CA LYS A 96 1.50 -10.76 10.21
C LYS A 96 2.88 -10.49 9.63
N PHE A 97 3.54 -9.44 10.08
CA PHE A 97 4.83 -8.98 9.56
C PHE A 97 5.67 -8.29 10.64
N GLU A 98 6.91 -7.98 10.31
CA GLU A 98 7.83 -7.26 11.20
C GLU A 98 8.35 -5.99 10.51
N ILE A 99 8.51 -4.92 11.29
CA ILE A 99 9.23 -3.70 10.91
C ILE A 99 10.09 -3.33 12.10
N ASP A 100 11.41 -3.13 11.89
CA ASP A 100 12.39 -2.82 12.95
C ASP A 100 12.27 -3.82 14.11
N GLU A 101 12.26 -5.12 13.81
CA GLU A 101 12.18 -6.23 14.79
C GLU A 101 10.90 -6.25 15.64
N LYS A 102 9.96 -5.35 15.36
CA LYS A 102 8.65 -5.31 16.03
C LYS A 102 7.59 -5.97 15.19
N LYS A 103 6.76 -6.79 15.87
CA LYS A 103 5.68 -7.54 15.24
C LYS A 103 4.43 -6.70 15.10
N TYR A 104 3.86 -6.71 13.90
CA TYR A 104 2.62 -6.04 13.54
C TYR A 104 1.67 -7.01 12.84
N LYS A 105 0.42 -6.60 12.73
CA LYS A 105 -0.57 -7.31 11.92
C LYS A 105 -1.57 -6.34 11.33
N LEU A 106 -2.14 -6.70 10.20
CA LEU A 106 -3.27 -6.04 9.57
C LEU A 106 -4.34 -7.07 9.19
N ALA A 107 -5.57 -6.78 9.54
CA ALA A 107 -6.71 -7.53 9.07
C ALA A 107 -6.96 -7.23 7.60
N VAL A 108 -7.23 -8.27 6.85
CA VAL A 108 -7.58 -8.26 5.42
C VAL A 108 -9.08 -8.50 5.30
N TYR A 109 -9.75 -7.65 4.54
CA TYR A 109 -11.20 -7.69 4.39
C TYR A 109 -11.63 -8.00 2.96
N GLN A 110 -12.79 -8.63 2.82
CA GLN A 110 -13.48 -8.79 1.56
C GLN A 110 -14.82 -8.08 1.62
N SER A 111 -15.09 -7.17 0.68
CA SER A 111 -16.39 -6.50 0.55
C SER A 111 -17.43 -7.47 -0.03
N LEU A 112 -18.57 -7.66 0.65
CA LEU A 112 -19.63 -8.48 0.12
C LEU A 112 -20.31 -7.84 -1.08
N GLY A 113 -20.40 -6.51 -1.13
CA GLY A 113 -20.94 -5.79 -2.28
C GLY A 113 -20.06 -5.89 -3.52
N LEU A 114 -18.72 -5.90 -3.38
CA LEU A 114 -17.81 -6.06 -4.52
C LEU A 114 -17.66 -7.52 -4.95
N LYS A 115 -17.74 -8.47 -4.02
CA LYS A 115 -17.56 -9.89 -4.30
C LYS A 115 -18.53 -10.46 -5.35
N ILE A 116 -19.73 -9.89 -5.47
CA ILE A 116 -20.73 -10.32 -6.46
C ILE A 116 -20.40 -9.85 -7.87
N ILE A 117 -19.50 -8.87 -8.01
CA ILE A 117 -19.06 -8.34 -9.30
C ILE A 117 -17.88 -9.20 -9.79
N PRO A 118 -17.94 -9.83 -10.97
CA PRO A 118 -16.95 -10.82 -11.42
C PRO A 118 -15.50 -10.35 -11.33
N GLN A 119 -15.21 -9.13 -11.74
CA GLN A 119 -13.85 -8.53 -11.74
C GLN A 119 -13.29 -8.22 -10.35
N TYR A 120 -14.14 -8.21 -9.30
CA TYR A 120 -13.75 -7.94 -7.92
C TYR A 120 -13.97 -9.13 -6.99
N ARG A 121 -14.30 -10.32 -7.52
CA ARG A 121 -14.60 -11.52 -6.71
C ARG A 121 -13.43 -11.93 -5.82
N ASP A 122 -12.20 -11.76 -6.30
CA ASP A 122 -10.95 -12.09 -5.62
C ASP A 122 -10.28 -10.88 -4.96
N TYR A 123 -10.95 -9.71 -4.99
CA TYR A 123 -10.44 -8.47 -4.43
C TYR A 123 -10.49 -8.48 -2.90
N LEU A 124 -9.37 -8.08 -2.30
CA LEU A 124 -9.18 -7.95 -0.86
C LEU A 124 -8.71 -6.54 -0.54
N PHE A 125 -9.13 -6.04 0.61
CA PHE A 125 -9.00 -4.66 1.02
C PHE A 125 -8.33 -4.55 2.39
N ILE A 126 -7.33 -3.68 2.53
CA ILE A 126 -6.59 -3.46 3.77
C ILE A 126 -6.57 -1.96 4.09
N PRO A 127 -7.64 -1.43 4.70
CA PRO A 127 -7.63 -0.06 5.22
C PRO A 127 -6.82 -0.01 6.50
N PHE A 128 -5.93 0.97 6.64
CA PHE A 128 -5.08 1.08 7.83
C PHE A 128 -4.82 2.54 8.22
N LYS A 129 -4.43 2.71 9.48
CA LYS A 129 -3.83 3.94 10.01
C LYS A 129 -2.43 3.65 10.55
N ASP A 130 -1.60 4.68 10.55
CA ASP A 130 -0.26 4.66 11.12
C ASP A 130 0.11 6.02 11.75
N LEU A 131 1.29 6.17 12.29
CA LEU A 131 1.70 7.39 12.99
C LEU A 131 1.98 8.60 12.08
N THR A 132 1.95 8.42 10.75
CA THR A 132 2.09 9.53 9.78
C THR A 132 0.76 10.24 9.52
N ASN A 133 -0.39 9.62 9.86
CA ASN A 133 -1.71 10.17 9.55
C ASN A 133 -1.96 11.51 10.27
N GLY A 134 -2.40 12.50 9.49
CA GLY A 134 -2.61 13.87 9.98
C GLY A 134 -1.34 14.71 10.11
N LYS A 135 -0.18 14.15 9.71
CA LYS A 135 1.12 14.84 9.65
C LYS A 135 1.67 14.82 8.22
N GLY A 136 2.19 13.67 7.77
CA GLY A 136 2.73 13.48 6.44
C GLY A 136 1.79 12.76 5.48
N SER A 137 0.80 12.00 5.99
CA SER A 137 -0.21 11.32 5.19
C SER A 137 -1.63 11.66 5.64
N TYR A 138 -2.62 11.32 4.81
CA TYR A 138 -4.03 11.66 5.04
C TYR A 138 -4.54 11.21 6.42
N GLY A 139 -5.16 12.12 7.18
CA GLY A 139 -5.62 11.87 8.54
C GLY A 139 -6.71 10.80 8.68
N GLY A 140 -7.45 10.53 7.61
CA GLY A 140 -8.47 9.47 7.55
C GLY A 140 -7.89 8.06 7.46
N GLY A 141 -6.60 7.90 7.19
CA GLY A 141 -5.94 6.63 6.90
C GLY A 141 -5.76 6.37 5.41
N ARG A 142 -5.05 5.30 5.09
CA ARG A 142 -4.71 4.88 3.73
C ARG A 142 -5.15 3.45 3.47
N TYR A 143 -5.10 3.03 2.22
CA TYR A 143 -5.55 1.73 1.77
C TYR A 143 -4.45 0.98 1.02
N LEU A 144 -4.55 -0.34 1.08
CA LEU A 144 -3.80 -1.26 0.23
C LEU A 144 -4.77 -2.28 -0.34
N ASP A 145 -4.56 -2.64 -1.58
CA ASP A 145 -5.34 -3.63 -2.30
C ASP A 145 -4.56 -4.92 -2.46
N PHE A 146 -5.28 -6.04 -2.36
CA PHE A 146 -4.75 -7.36 -2.60
C PHE A 146 -5.69 -8.17 -3.50
N ARG A 147 -5.13 -9.18 -4.14
CA ARG A 147 -5.90 -10.25 -4.79
C ARG A 147 -5.65 -11.56 -4.05
N MET A 148 -6.66 -12.44 -3.99
CA MET A 148 -6.51 -13.74 -3.31
C MET A 148 -5.29 -14.51 -3.79
N LYS A 149 -5.00 -14.49 -5.08
CA LYS A 149 -3.82 -15.14 -5.68
C LYS A 149 -2.49 -14.68 -5.04
N GLN A 150 -2.40 -13.45 -4.56
CA GLN A 150 -1.18 -12.94 -3.90
C GLN A 150 -0.94 -13.57 -2.53
N LEU A 151 -1.97 -14.21 -1.95
CA LEU A 151 -1.90 -14.90 -0.67
C LEU A 151 -1.52 -16.40 -0.79
N GLU A 152 -1.42 -16.93 -2.02
CA GLU A 152 -1.17 -18.35 -2.31
C GLU A 152 0.33 -18.64 -2.55
N GLY A 153 1.18 -17.60 -2.66
CA GLY A 153 2.60 -17.73 -2.92
C GLY A 153 3.40 -18.25 -1.71
N GLU A 154 4.58 -18.82 -1.97
CA GLU A 154 5.53 -19.20 -0.90
C GLU A 154 5.95 -18.00 -0.06
N LYS A 155 6.05 -16.84 -0.69
CA LYS A 155 6.36 -15.55 -0.05
C LYS A 155 5.27 -14.54 -0.37
N ILE A 156 4.72 -13.96 0.66
CA ILE A 156 3.70 -12.92 0.56
C ILE A 156 4.35 -11.59 0.97
N TYR A 157 4.25 -10.59 0.13
CA TYR A 157 4.78 -9.25 0.41
C TYR A 157 3.65 -8.25 0.56
N LEU A 158 3.69 -7.47 1.65
CA LEU A 158 2.87 -6.28 1.84
C LEU A 158 3.75 -5.06 1.53
N ASP A 159 3.42 -4.36 0.46
CA ASP A 159 4.21 -3.23 -0.02
C ASP A 159 3.50 -1.91 0.28
N PHE A 160 3.90 -1.27 1.38
CA PHE A 160 3.36 0.03 1.78
C PHE A 160 3.73 1.18 0.83
N ASN A 161 4.72 1.00 -0.05
CA ASN A 161 5.03 1.99 -1.09
C ASN A 161 3.87 2.15 -2.10
N LYS A 162 2.95 1.17 -2.13
CA LYS A 162 1.74 1.16 -2.94
C LYS A 162 0.49 1.63 -2.17
N ALA A 163 0.66 2.09 -0.92
CA ALA A 163 -0.45 2.62 -0.13
C ALA A 163 -0.96 3.94 -0.72
N TYR A 164 -2.29 4.06 -0.81
CA TYR A 164 -2.97 5.18 -1.45
C TYR A 164 -4.06 5.80 -0.56
N ASN A 165 -4.42 7.03 -0.86
CA ASN A 165 -5.45 7.76 -0.15
C ASN A 165 -6.85 7.39 -0.65
N PRO A 166 -7.88 7.34 0.24
CA PRO A 166 -9.26 7.28 -0.21
C PRO A 166 -9.66 8.53 -0.97
N TYR A 167 -10.66 8.45 -1.85
CA TYR A 167 -11.17 9.58 -2.63
C TYR A 167 -11.58 10.78 -1.76
N CYS A 168 -11.98 10.52 -0.51
CA CYS A 168 -12.29 11.58 0.47
C CYS A 168 -11.09 12.45 0.88
N ALA A 169 -9.87 12.05 0.53
CA ALA A 169 -8.66 12.87 0.72
C ALA A 169 -8.55 13.97 -0.35
N PHE A 170 -9.22 13.80 -1.49
CA PHE A 170 -9.12 14.67 -2.65
C PHE A 170 -10.34 15.57 -2.82
N SER A 171 -11.53 15.11 -2.43
CA SER A 171 -12.79 15.83 -2.60
C SER A 171 -13.87 15.31 -1.65
N GLU A 172 -14.84 16.16 -1.34
CA GLU A 172 -16.04 15.81 -0.59
C GLU A 172 -17.01 14.95 -1.42
N GLY A 173 -18.04 14.40 -0.76
CA GLY A 173 -19.13 13.64 -1.41
C GLY A 173 -18.87 12.14 -1.57
N TYR A 174 -17.70 11.66 -1.22
CA TYR A 174 -17.38 10.22 -1.24
C TYR A 174 -17.70 9.53 0.08
N SER A 175 -17.99 8.22 0.00
CA SER A 175 -18.27 7.35 1.16
C SER A 175 -17.14 6.34 1.33
N CYS A 176 -16.08 6.76 2.00
CA CYS A 176 -14.83 6.01 2.13
C CYS A 176 -14.81 5.19 3.42
N PRO A 177 -14.50 3.89 3.39
CA PRO A 177 -14.39 3.05 4.59
C PRO A 177 -13.38 3.60 5.59
N ILE A 178 -13.78 3.69 6.85
CA ILE A 178 -12.90 4.15 7.94
C ILE A 178 -12.07 2.94 8.41
N PRO A 179 -10.73 3.03 8.45
CA PRO A 179 -9.90 1.95 8.96
C PRO A 179 -10.29 1.54 10.38
N PRO A 180 -10.61 0.26 10.63
CA PRO A 180 -10.99 -0.21 11.96
C PRO A 180 -9.80 -0.17 12.93
N LYS A 181 -10.07 -0.06 14.22
CA LYS A 181 -9.03 0.09 15.26
C LYS A 181 -7.96 -1.03 15.24
N GLU A 182 -8.35 -2.25 14.86
CA GLU A 182 -7.41 -3.37 14.76
C GLU A 182 -6.35 -3.16 13.65
N ASN A 183 -6.61 -2.26 12.69
CA ASN A 183 -5.68 -1.87 11.63
C ASN A 183 -4.98 -0.52 11.90
N HIS A 184 -4.94 -0.07 13.16
CA HIS A 184 -4.14 1.09 13.54
C HIS A 184 -2.75 0.65 13.98
N LEU A 185 -1.75 0.87 13.12
CA LEU A 185 -0.35 0.55 13.38
C LEU A 185 0.30 1.61 14.29
N LYS A 186 1.06 1.17 15.28
CA LYS A 186 1.84 2.04 16.17
C LYS A 186 3.28 2.22 15.66
N VAL A 187 3.41 2.51 14.38
CA VAL A 187 4.68 2.80 13.69
C VAL A 187 4.41 3.83 12.60
N ALA A 188 5.39 4.66 12.27
CA ALA A 188 5.30 5.57 11.14
C ALA A 188 5.65 4.81 9.85
N ILE A 189 4.73 4.82 8.88
CA ILE A 189 4.93 4.22 7.54
C ILE A 189 5.19 5.37 6.56
N GLU A 190 6.44 5.78 6.46
CA GLU A 190 6.89 6.82 5.53
C GLU A 190 7.09 6.24 4.12
N ALA A 191 6.02 5.67 3.57
CA ALA A 191 5.95 5.06 2.25
C ALA A 191 4.54 5.26 1.67
N GLY A 192 4.41 5.18 0.35
CA GLY A 192 3.15 5.37 -0.36
C GLY A 192 2.73 6.84 -0.48
N GLU A 193 1.44 7.08 -0.59
CA GLU A 193 0.89 8.42 -0.83
C GLU A 193 0.90 9.28 0.44
N MET A 194 1.28 10.54 0.28
CA MET A 194 1.29 11.60 1.30
C MET A 194 -0.05 12.37 1.30
N ASN A 195 -0.13 13.41 2.12
CA ASN A 195 -1.22 14.37 2.06
C ASN A 195 -1.35 14.97 0.65
N PHE A 196 -2.58 15.12 0.18
CA PHE A 196 -2.88 15.87 -1.03
C PHE A 196 -2.76 17.38 -0.74
N GLU A 197 -2.02 18.11 -1.56
CA GLU A 197 -1.67 19.52 -1.26
C GLU A 197 -2.47 20.56 -2.03
N LYS A 198 -3.54 20.19 -2.70
CA LYS A 198 -4.42 21.17 -3.29
C LYS A 198 -5.25 21.86 -2.19
N ASN A 199 -5.06 23.18 -2.00
CA ASN A 199 -5.93 23.96 -1.12
C ASN A 199 -7.35 23.92 -1.66
N HIS A 200 -8.29 23.53 -0.83
CA HIS A 200 -9.73 23.54 -1.09
C HIS A 200 -10.33 24.88 -0.67
#